data_a60a473569d41c12c8d605ae2f6f51ff
#
_entry.id   a60a473569d41c12c8d605ae2f6f51ff
#
_cell.length_a   1.000
_cell.length_b   1.000
_cell.length_c   1.000
_cell.angle_alpha   90.00
_cell.angle_beta   90.00
_cell.angle_gamma   90.00
#
_symmetry.space_group_name_H-M   'P 1'
#
loop_
_entity.id
_entity.type
_entity.pdbx_description
1 polymer ?
#
loop_
_entity_poly.entity_id
_entity_poly.type
_entity_poly.pdbx_seq_one_letter_code
_entity_poly.pdbx_strand_id
1 'polypeptide(L)'
;MKSILPLKIDQVWFKNAGEILLENITLRIEKGSPKILMGANGAGKTLLMRVAHGLLMPTQGKVCWAENKKSFGSVRQTMVFQKPIMLRRTVKENLLFALNTVEKDKTIKEQLVHKALSEVNLSHKADAHAPTLSQGEQQKLAIIRACLLKPEVLFLDEPTSNIDPHYTREIESLIRDISNQGTQIIMATHNIDQAKRLNGEILFMKKGRLIEKRNANEFFVNIKNSHISEFLTFQK
;
A
#
# COMPACT_ATOMS: atom_id res chain seq x y z
N MET A 1 -6.46 21.62 -5.55
CA MET A 1 -6.75 21.16 -4.16
C MET A 1 -5.45 21.11 -3.39
N LYS A 2 -5.44 21.49 -2.08
CA LYS A 2 -4.23 21.32 -1.24
C LYS A 2 -3.98 19.82 -0.99
N SER A 3 -2.70 19.40 -0.98
CA SER A 3 -2.30 18.00 -0.71
C SER A 3 -2.79 17.53 0.68
N ILE A 4 -3.07 16.22 0.80
CA ILE A 4 -3.32 15.60 2.12
C ILE A 4 -2.02 15.28 2.86
N LEU A 5 -0.87 15.28 2.18
CA LEU A 5 0.43 15.13 2.79
C LEU A 5 0.91 16.47 3.40
N PRO A 6 1.75 16.44 4.45
CA PRO A 6 2.35 15.27 5.06
C PRO A 6 1.39 14.46 5.93
N LEU A 7 1.63 13.14 6.00
CA LEU A 7 1.08 12.29 7.04
C LEU A 7 1.97 12.36 8.27
N LYS A 8 1.41 12.73 9.42
CA LYS A 8 2.09 12.76 10.72
C LYS A 8 1.49 11.70 11.63
N ILE A 9 2.34 10.82 12.13
CA ILE A 9 2.05 9.82 13.16
C ILE A 9 2.84 10.27 14.39
N ASP A 10 2.16 10.59 15.49
CA ASP A 10 2.76 11.22 16.66
C ASP A 10 2.49 10.38 17.90
N GLN A 11 3.54 9.75 18.44
CA GLN A 11 3.54 8.90 19.63
C GLN A 11 2.41 7.85 19.64
N VAL A 12 2.19 7.20 18.49
CA VAL A 12 1.09 6.25 18.33
C VAL A 12 1.38 4.94 19.06
N TRP A 13 0.40 4.51 19.86
CA TRP A 13 0.32 3.19 20.47
C TRP A 13 -0.95 2.50 20.01
N PHE A 14 -0.88 1.19 19.91
CA PHE A 14 -2.05 0.36 19.69
C PHE A 14 -2.00 -0.87 20.60
N LYS A 15 -3.01 -1.01 21.44
CA LYS A 15 -3.19 -2.13 22.36
C LYS A 15 -4.45 -2.91 22.01
N ASN A 16 -4.38 -4.22 22.10
CA ASN A 16 -5.54 -5.10 21.95
C ASN A 16 -5.48 -6.20 23.00
N ALA A 17 -6.58 -6.43 23.73
CA ALA A 17 -6.69 -7.45 24.78
C ALA A 17 -5.50 -7.42 25.79
N GLY A 18 -4.99 -6.23 26.13
CA GLY A 18 -3.86 -6.07 27.06
C GLY A 18 -2.48 -6.17 26.41
N GLU A 19 -2.37 -6.66 25.18
CA GLU A 19 -1.11 -6.76 24.45
C GLU A 19 -0.78 -5.47 23.70
N ILE A 20 0.49 -5.02 23.74
CA ILE A 20 0.98 -3.87 22.98
C ILE A 20 1.41 -4.34 21.59
N LEU A 21 0.67 -3.93 20.56
CA LEU A 21 0.93 -4.31 19.16
C LEU A 21 1.64 -3.21 18.38
N LEU A 22 1.48 -1.92 18.77
CA LEU A 22 2.32 -0.81 18.32
C LEU A 22 2.75 -0.02 19.53
N GLU A 23 4.02 0.39 19.54
CA GLU A 23 4.64 1.03 20.69
C GLU A 23 5.37 2.32 20.27
N ASN A 24 4.82 3.46 20.70
CA ASN A 24 5.43 4.80 20.56
C ASN A 24 5.93 5.11 19.14
N ILE A 25 5.10 4.86 18.12
CA ILE A 25 5.49 5.16 16.74
C ILE A 25 5.38 6.65 16.48
N THR A 26 6.51 7.27 16.11
CA THR A 26 6.56 8.63 15.61
C THR A 26 7.18 8.65 14.23
N LEU A 27 6.42 9.15 13.24
CA LEU A 27 6.81 9.12 11.85
C LEU A 27 6.16 10.27 11.08
N ARG A 28 6.93 10.90 10.20
CA ARG A 28 6.44 11.88 9.23
C ARG A 28 6.72 11.38 7.83
N ILE A 29 5.68 11.32 7.00
CA ILE A 29 5.72 10.92 5.59
C ILE A 29 5.40 12.14 4.74
N GLU A 30 6.39 12.56 3.98
CA GLU A 30 6.28 13.59 2.95
C GLU A 30 6.06 12.93 1.58
N LYS A 31 5.61 13.72 0.60
CA LYS A 31 5.56 13.29 -0.81
C LYS A 31 6.98 13.03 -1.31
N GLY A 32 7.16 11.97 -2.09
CA GLY A 32 8.47 11.62 -2.67
C GLY A 32 8.59 10.14 -3.00
N SER A 33 9.76 9.56 -2.79
CA SER A 33 10.02 8.15 -3.04
C SER A 33 9.08 7.23 -2.26
N PRO A 34 8.79 6.02 -2.75
CA PRO A 34 7.97 5.04 -2.04
C PRO A 34 8.44 4.82 -0.61
N LYS A 35 7.51 4.70 0.35
CA LYS A 35 7.80 4.34 1.74
C LYS A 35 7.53 2.85 1.90
N ILE A 36 8.56 2.13 2.32
CA ILE A 36 8.54 0.66 2.37
C ILE A 36 8.67 0.21 3.82
N LEU A 37 7.56 -0.24 4.41
CA LEU A 37 7.54 -0.84 5.74
C LEU A 37 8.12 -2.25 5.64
N MET A 38 9.30 -2.47 6.22
CA MET A 38 9.96 -3.76 6.26
C MET A 38 10.00 -4.34 7.68
N GLY A 39 10.08 -5.65 7.76
CA GLY A 39 10.19 -6.39 9.02
C GLY A 39 9.56 -7.77 8.91
N ALA A 40 9.83 -8.63 9.90
CA ALA A 40 9.27 -9.98 9.95
C ALA A 40 7.73 -9.98 10.03
N ASN A 41 7.13 -11.16 9.81
CA ASN A 41 5.71 -11.34 10.06
C ASN A 41 5.42 -11.08 11.55
N GLY A 42 4.31 -10.37 11.83
CA GLY A 42 3.99 -9.94 13.20
C GLY A 42 4.74 -8.69 13.69
N ALA A 43 5.59 -8.05 12.87
CA ALA A 43 6.29 -6.81 13.26
C ALA A 43 5.38 -5.57 13.44
N GLY A 44 4.09 -5.65 13.02
CA GLY A 44 3.12 -4.57 13.15
C GLY A 44 2.91 -3.74 11.86
N LYS A 45 3.49 -4.14 10.71
CA LYS A 45 3.43 -3.42 9.43
C LYS A 45 1.99 -3.12 8.98
N THR A 46 1.18 -4.17 8.79
CA THR A 46 -0.23 -4.07 8.41
C THR A 46 -1.04 -3.23 9.40
N LEU A 47 -0.77 -3.41 10.69
CA LEU A 47 -1.47 -2.67 11.74
C LEU A 47 -1.15 -1.18 11.68
N LEU A 48 0.14 -0.81 11.52
CA LEU A 48 0.55 0.57 11.35
C LEU A 48 -0.10 1.20 10.10
N MET A 49 -0.15 0.47 8.99
CA MET A 49 -0.82 0.96 7.77
C MET A 49 -2.31 1.20 7.99
N ARG A 50 -3.02 0.29 8.68
CA ARG A 50 -4.45 0.46 9.00
C ARG A 50 -4.70 1.66 9.92
N VAL A 51 -3.84 1.88 10.90
CA VAL A 51 -3.90 3.05 11.78
C VAL A 51 -3.57 4.33 11.00
N ALA A 52 -2.53 4.32 10.18
CA ALA A 52 -2.15 5.44 9.33
C ALA A 52 -3.24 5.82 8.34
N HIS A 53 -3.89 4.83 7.71
CA HIS A 53 -5.02 5.04 6.81
C HIS A 53 -6.29 5.55 7.53
N GLY A 54 -6.45 5.26 8.82
CA GLY A 54 -7.62 5.60 9.62
C GLY A 54 -8.70 4.50 9.65
N LEU A 55 -8.35 3.27 9.24
CA LEU A 55 -9.22 2.09 9.40
C LEU A 55 -9.28 1.62 10.86
N LEU A 56 -8.26 1.95 11.64
CA LEU A 56 -8.19 1.67 13.07
C LEU A 56 -7.77 2.94 13.81
N MET A 57 -8.36 3.19 14.95
CA MET A 57 -7.97 4.30 15.82
C MET A 57 -6.84 3.86 16.76
N PRO A 58 -5.79 4.66 16.94
CA PRO A 58 -4.75 4.36 17.92
C PRO A 58 -5.32 4.41 19.34
N THR A 59 -4.76 3.62 20.25
CA THR A 59 -5.15 3.66 21.68
C THR A 59 -4.55 4.88 22.39
N GLN A 60 -3.40 5.38 21.92
CA GLN A 60 -2.76 6.62 22.37
C GLN A 60 -2.04 7.27 21.20
N GLY A 61 -1.74 8.58 21.33
CA GLY A 61 -1.14 9.36 20.26
C GLY A 61 -2.15 9.79 19.22
N LYS A 62 -1.67 10.27 18.08
CA LYS A 62 -2.55 10.77 17.01
C LYS A 62 -1.96 10.56 15.62
N VAL A 63 -2.86 10.47 14.64
CA VAL A 63 -2.55 10.44 13.21
C VAL A 63 -3.21 11.65 12.56
N CYS A 64 -2.43 12.45 11.85
CA CYS A 64 -2.88 13.67 11.18
C CYS A 64 -2.44 13.68 9.72
N TRP A 65 -3.38 14.02 8.84
CA TRP A 65 -3.16 14.26 7.41
C TRP A 65 -3.15 15.77 7.16
N ALA A 66 -2.07 16.30 6.58
CA ALA A 66 -1.79 17.73 6.46
C ALA A 66 -1.93 18.51 7.77
N GLU A 67 -1.61 19.80 7.73
CA GLU A 67 -1.72 20.67 8.92
C GLU A 67 -3.18 21.13 9.08
N ASN A 68 -4.03 20.41 9.74
CA ASN A 68 -5.42 20.78 10.10
C ASN A 68 -6.58 20.06 9.40
N LYS A 69 -6.43 18.90 8.79
CA LYS A 69 -7.62 18.22 8.26
C LYS A 69 -7.73 16.78 8.78
N LYS A 70 -8.79 16.55 9.58
CA LYS A 70 -9.36 15.23 9.82
C LYS A 70 -9.90 14.71 8.48
N SER A 71 -9.13 13.96 7.72
CA SER A 71 -9.57 13.32 6.48
C SER A 71 -9.52 11.81 6.58
N PHE A 72 -10.17 11.27 7.63
CA PHE A 72 -10.44 9.84 7.67
C PHE A 72 -11.51 9.52 6.61
N GLY A 73 -11.26 8.50 5.76
CA GLY A 73 -12.24 8.03 4.79
C GLY A 73 -12.36 8.86 3.51
N SER A 74 -11.37 9.67 3.18
CA SER A 74 -11.32 10.39 1.91
C SER A 74 -10.91 9.44 0.77
N VAL A 75 -11.51 9.58 -0.42
CA VAL A 75 -11.08 8.90 -1.66
C VAL A 75 -9.66 9.26 -2.09
N ARG A 76 -9.05 10.28 -1.46
CA ARG A 76 -7.68 10.72 -1.73
C ARG A 76 -6.61 9.78 -1.15
N GLN A 77 -7.01 8.82 -0.31
CA GLN A 77 -6.18 7.72 0.17
C GLN A 77 -6.92 6.41 -0.03
N THR A 78 -6.26 5.41 -0.57
CA THR A 78 -6.83 4.08 -0.79
C THR A 78 -5.88 3.01 -0.28
N MET A 79 -6.43 1.84 0.05
CA MET A 79 -5.65 0.71 0.54
C MET A 79 -6.01 -0.57 -0.22
N VAL A 80 -4.99 -1.27 -0.68
CA VAL A 80 -5.09 -2.62 -1.24
C VAL A 80 -4.52 -3.59 -0.22
N PHE A 81 -5.35 -4.54 0.20
CA PHE A 81 -4.99 -5.56 1.18
C PHE A 81 -4.22 -6.71 0.56
N GLN A 82 -3.48 -7.46 1.36
CA GLN A 82 -2.73 -8.66 0.96
C GLN A 82 -3.61 -9.68 0.22
N LYS A 83 -4.85 -9.88 0.70
CA LYS A 83 -5.89 -10.65 0.01
C LYS A 83 -6.95 -9.70 -0.48
N PRO A 84 -6.94 -9.33 -1.77
CA PRO A 84 -7.90 -8.37 -2.30
C PRO A 84 -9.30 -8.97 -2.33
N ILE A 85 -10.29 -8.16 -1.91
CA ILE A 85 -11.69 -8.56 -1.99
C ILE A 85 -12.22 -8.24 -3.38
N MET A 86 -12.64 -9.29 -4.10
CA MET A 86 -13.35 -9.17 -5.37
C MET A 86 -14.85 -9.12 -5.13
N LEU A 87 -15.54 -8.16 -5.73
CA LEU A 87 -16.98 -8.17 -5.78
C LEU A 87 -17.44 -9.36 -6.64
N ARG A 88 -18.54 -10.00 -6.27
CA ARG A 88 -19.15 -11.11 -7.06
C ARG A 88 -19.83 -10.56 -8.34
N ARG A 89 -19.03 -9.95 -9.20
CA ARG A 89 -19.38 -9.28 -10.44
C ARG A 89 -18.29 -9.52 -11.47
N THR A 90 -18.48 -9.05 -12.70
CA THR A 90 -17.44 -9.10 -13.72
C THR A 90 -16.24 -8.21 -13.37
N VAL A 91 -15.12 -8.43 -14.06
CA VAL A 91 -13.91 -7.62 -13.95
C VAL A 91 -14.22 -6.16 -14.25
N LYS A 92 -14.93 -5.88 -15.36
CA LYS A 92 -15.40 -4.54 -15.74
C LYS A 92 -16.27 -3.91 -14.66
N GLU A 93 -17.23 -4.63 -14.11
CA GLU A 93 -18.14 -4.12 -13.09
C GLU A 93 -17.45 -3.83 -11.75
N ASN A 94 -16.35 -4.54 -11.41
CA ASN A 94 -15.53 -4.21 -10.26
C ASN A 94 -14.89 -2.82 -10.38
N LEU A 95 -14.47 -2.41 -11.59
CA LEU A 95 -13.90 -1.09 -11.84
C LEU A 95 -15.00 -0.01 -11.91
N LEU A 96 -16.12 -0.30 -12.58
CA LEU A 96 -17.26 0.60 -12.64
C LEU A 96 -17.82 0.92 -11.24
N PHE A 97 -17.83 -0.06 -10.33
CA PHE A 97 -18.24 0.17 -8.94
C PHE A 97 -17.42 1.26 -8.26
N ALA A 98 -16.10 1.25 -8.41
CA ALA A 98 -15.24 2.29 -7.85
C ALA A 98 -15.50 3.65 -8.53
N LEU A 99 -15.60 3.69 -9.85
CA LEU A 99 -15.82 4.92 -10.61
C LEU A 99 -17.17 5.56 -10.31
N ASN A 100 -18.20 4.81 -9.94
CA ASN A 100 -19.52 5.36 -9.61
C ASN A 100 -19.48 6.32 -8.41
N THR A 101 -18.42 6.30 -7.60
CA THR A 101 -18.24 7.22 -6.47
C THR A 101 -17.66 8.57 -6.86
N VAL A 102 -16.98 8.68 -8.03
CA VAL A 102 -16.18 9.85 -8.41
C VAL A 102 -16.53 10.40 -9.80
N GLU A 103 -17.17 9.62 -10.67
CA GLU A 103 -17.52 9.98 -12.04
C GLU A 103 -19.01 9.69 -12.31
N LYS A 104 -19.71 10.62 -12.95
CA LYS A 104 -21.13 10.49 -13.29
C LYS A 104 -21.37 10.09 -14.74
N ASP A 105 -20.50 10.56 -15.65
CA ASP A 105 -20.64 10.31 -17.08
C ASP A 105 -20.34 8.84 -17.41
N LYS A 106 -21.31 8.19 -18.06
CA LYS A 106 -21.22 6.77 -18.41
C LYS A 106 -20.14 6.52 -19.47
N THR A 107 -20.03 7.39 -20.45
CA THR A 107 -19.05 7.26 -21.55
C THR A 107 -17.63 7.41 -21.03
N ILE A 108 -17.41 8.40 -20.16
CA ILE A 108 -16.10 8.59 -19.50
C ILE A 108 -15.75 7.37 -18.64
N LYS A 109 -16.68 6.83 -17.86
CA LYS A 109 -16.44 5.61 -17.08
C LYS A 109 -16.02 4.43 -17.94
N GLU A 110 -16.71 4.20 -19.07
CA GLU A 110 -16.38 3.12 -19.98
C GLU A 110 -14.99 3.28 -20.59
N GLN A 111 -14.62 4.49 -21.01
CA GLN A 111 -13.28 4.79 -21.50
C GLN A 111 -12.19 4.56 -20.44
N LEU A 112 -12.42 5.00 -19.19
CA LEU A 112 -11.50 4.81 -18.09
C LEU A 112 -11.32 3.33 -17.74
N VAL A 113 -12.40 2.55 -17.73
CA VAL A 113 -12.35 1.11 -17.51
C VAL A 113 -11.57 0.40 -18.61
N HIS A 114 -11.86 0.71 -19.87
CA HIS A 114 -11.14 0.11 -21.01
C HIS A 114 -9.64 0.39 -20.93
N LYS A 115 -9.26 1.64 -20.67
CA LYS A 115 -7.87 2.04 -20.48
C LYS A 115 -7.21 1.28 -19.33
N ALA A 116 -7.84 1.26 -18.16
CA ALA A 116 -7.31 0.59 -16.97
C ALA A 116 -7.10 -0.92 -17.18
N LEU A 117 -8.05 -1.60 -17.85
CA LEU A 117 -7.92 -3.02 -18.17
C LEU A 117 -6.78 -3.30 -19.17
N SER A 118 -6.59 -2.40 -20.14
CA SER A 118 -5.48 -2.50 -21.10
C SER A 118 -4.12 -2.36 -20.42
N GLU A 119 -3.98 -1.43 -19.48
CA GLU A 119 -2.72 -1.20 -18.73
C GLU A 119 -2.23 -2.43 -17.96
N VAL A 120 -3.14 -3.33 -17.55
CA VAL A 120 -2.79 -4.55 -16.79
C VAL A 120 -3.02 -5.86 -17.56
N ASN A 121 -3.24 -5.78 -18.87
CA ASN A 121 -3.49 -6.93 -19.74
C ASN A 121 -4.71 -7.79 -19.33
N LEU A 122 -5.80 -7.14 -18.86
CA LEU A 122 -7.04 -7.81 -18.46
C LEU A 122 -8.23 -7.50 -19.40
N SER A 123 -8.03 -6.81 -20.53
CA SER A 123 -9.11 -6.47 -21.47
C SER A 123 -9.87 -7.69 -21.99
N HIS A 124 -9.16 -8.80 -22.25
CA HIS A 124 -9.73 -10.06 -22.73
C HIS A 124 -10.59 -10.79 -21.68
N LYS A 125 -10.52 -10.37 -20.42
CA LYS A 125 -11.28 -10.91 -19.27
C LYS A 125 -12.31 -9.92 -18.72
N ALA A 126 -12.63 -8.84 -19.44
CA ALA A 126 -13.52 -7.78 -18.97
C ALA A 126 -14.86 -8.31 -18.43
N ASP A 127 -15.45 -9.28 -19.12
CA ASP A 127 -16.74 -9.88 -18.79
C ASP A 127 -16.63 -11.17 -17.95
N ALA A 128 -15.41 -11.62 -17.63
CA ALA A 128 -15.20 -12.75 -16.74
C ALA A 128 -15.60 -12.41 -15.30
N HIS A 129 -16.04 -13.41 -14.53
CA HIS A 129 -16.37 -13.22 -13.12
C HIS A 129 -15.10 -12.97 -12.29
N ALA A 130 -14.96 -11.79 -11.66
CA ALA A 130 -13.73 -11.38 -11.02
C ALA A 130 -13.18 -12.35 -9.95
N PRO A 131 -14.00 -13.04 -9.13
CA PRO A 131 -13.52 -14.06 -8.21
C PRO A 131 -12.84 -15.28 -8.87
N THR A 132 -13.03 -15.52 -10.17
CA THR A 132 -12.40 -16.64 -10.89
C THR A 132 -11.04 -16.32 -11.48
N LEU A 133 -10.60 -15.08 -11.39
CA LEU A 133 -9.27 -14.65 -11.78
C LEU A 133 -8.20 -15.35 -10.94
N SER A 134 -7.01 -15.55 -11.52
CA SER A 134 -5.83 -15.95 -10.74
C SER A 134 -5.49 -14.91 -9.66
N GLN A 135 -4.75 -15.30 -8.64
CA GLN A 135 -4.40 -14.41 -7.53
C GLN A 135 -3.62 -13.16 -8.01
N GLY A 136 -2.69 -13.32 -8.96
CA GLY A 136 -1.98 -12.19 -9.55
C GLY A 136 -2.88 -11.25 -10.34
N GLU A 137 -3.84 -11.79 -11.09
CA GLU A 137 -4.83 -10.98 -11.82
C GLU A 137 -5.79 -10.26 -10.88
N GLN A 138 -6.23 -10.91 -9.79
CA GLN A 138 -7.04 -10.26 -8.75
C GLN A 138 -6.27 -9.11 -8.10
N GLN A 139 -4.98 -9.29 -7.84
CA GLN A 139 -4.15 -8.26 -7.26
C GLN A 139 -3.99 -7.07 -8.22
N LYS A 140 -3.71 -7.32 -9.50
CA LYS A 140 -3.66 -6.26 -10.52
C LYS A 140 -5.00 -5.51 -10.60
N LEU A 141 -6.12 -6.24 -10.65
CA LEU A 141 -7.45 -5.64 -10.67
C LEU A 141 -7.72 -4.78 -9.43
N ALA A 142 -7.31 -5.22 -8.24
CA ALA A 142 -7.49 -4.45 -7.01
C ALA A 142 -6.66 -3.15 -7.02
N ILE A 143 -5.42 -3.20 -7.51
CA ILE A 143 -4.55 -2.02 -7.61
C ILE A 143 -5.14 -1.00 -8.58
N ILE A 144 -5.51 -1.39 -9.80
CA ILE A 144 -6.08 -0.44 -10.78
C ILE A 144 -7.44 0.09 -10.30
N ARG A 145 -8.27 -0.75 -9.65
CA ARG A 145 -9.52 -0.30 -9.02
C ARG A 145 -9.30 0.81 -8.01
N ALA A 146 -8.26 0.69 -7.17
CA ALA A 146 -7.88 1.73 -6.24
C ALA A 146 -7.36 3.00 -6.95
N CYS A 147 -6.59 2.85 -8.03
CA CYS A 147 -6.02 3.96 -8.79
C CYS A 147 -7.04 4.76 -9.59
N LEU A 148 -8.16 4.15 -10.01
CA LEU A 148 -9.26 4.85 -10.68
C LEU A 148 -9.86 5.98 -9.84
N LEU A 149 -9.72 5.92 -8.52
CA LEU A 149 -10.11 6.98 -7.59
C LEU A 149 -9.11 8.15 -7.55
N LYS A 150 -8.00 8.06 -8.31
CA LYS A 150 -6.92 9.06 -8.36
C LYS A 150 -6.41 9.45 -6.96
N PRO A 151 -6.02 8.48 -6.12
CA PRO A 151 -5.58 8.78 -4.76
C PRO A 151 -4.26 9.53 -4.77
N GLU A 152 -4.07 10.42 -3.78
CA GLU A 152 -2.75 11.01 -3.51
C GLU A 152 -1.82 10.03 -2.80
N VAL A 153 -2.40 9.12 -2.02
CA VAL A 153 -1.66 8.10 -1.27
C VAL A 153 -2.29 6.73 -1.49
N LEU A 154 -1.48 5.77 -1.93
CA LEU A 154 -1.86 4.37 -2.11
C LEU A 154 -1.10 3.50 -1.10
N PHE A 155 -1.85 2.84 -0.22
CA PHE A 155 -1.34 1.84 0.70
C PHE A 155 -1.41 0.46 0.06
N LEU A 156 -0.32 -0.32 0.13
CA LEU A 156 -0.20 -1.66 -0.46
C LEU A 156 0.31 -2.63 0.61
N ASP A 157 -0.56 -3.50 1.10
CA ASP A 157 -0.21 -4.47 2.14
C ASP A 157 0.24 -5.78 1.49
N GLU A 158 1.55 -6.02 1.46
CA GLU A 158 2.19 -7.21 0.87
C GLU A 158 1.63 -7.58 -0.53
N PRO A 159 1.65 -6.66 -1.52
CA PRO A 159 0.89 -6.80 -2.76
C PRO A 159 1.34 -7.94 -3.67
N THR A 160 2.46 -8.58 -3.39
CA THR A 160 3.01 -9.70 -4.18
C THR A 160 3.19 -10.98 -3.37
N SER A 161 2.64 -11.01 -2.15
CA SER A 161 2.71 -12.20 -1.30
C SER A 161 1.95 -13.37 -1.94
N ASN A 162 2.59 -14.54 -1.99
CA ASN A 162 2.05 -15.78 -2.57
C ASN A 162 1.63 -15.66 -4.06
N ILE A 163 2.29 -14.77 -4.81
CA ILE A 163 2.06 -14.56 -6.23
C ILE A 163 3.27 -15.10 -7.01
N ASP A 164 2.99 -15.69 -8.17
CA ASP A 164 4.01 -16.18 -9.09
C ASP A 164 5.04 -15.09 -9.45
N PRO A 165 6.34 -15.42 -9.60
CA PRO A 165 7.39 -14.44 -9.92
C PRO A 165 7.13 -13.60 -11.18
N HIS A 166 6.43 -14.13 -12.18
CA HIS A 166 6.07 -13.38 -13.38
C HIS A 166 5.10 -12.24 -13.04
N TYR A 167 3.98 -12.55 -12.37
CA TYR A 167 3.01 -11.55 -11.93
C TYR A 167 3.61 -10.58 -10.90
N THR A 168 4.54 -11.04 -10.07
CA THR A 168 5.26 -10.17 -9.13
C THR A 168 5.96 -9.02 -9.84
N ARG A 169 6.68 -9.30 -10.94
CA ARG A 169 7.39 -8.27 -11.73
C ARG A 169 6.41 -7.30 -12.40
N GLU A 170 5.30 -7.78 -12.92
CA GLU A 170 4.26 -6.93 -13.50
C GLU A 170 3.65 -5.99 -12.46
N ILE A 171 3.33 -6.49 -11.26
CA ILE A 171 2.79 -5.70 -10.16
C ILE A 171 3.81 -4.65 -9.68
N GLU A 172 5.09 -5.01 -9.58
CA GLU A 172 6.16 -4.05 -9.22
C GLU A 172 6.33 -2.95 -10.29
N SER A 173 6.22 -3.30 -11.58
CA SER A 173 6.21 -2.31 -12.65
C SER A 173 5.03 -1.37 -12.51
N LEU A 174 3.82 -1.91 -12.33
CA LEU A 174 2.60 -1.13 -12.13
C LEU A 174 2.74 -0.17 -10.93
N ILE A 175 3.29 -0.63 -9.81
CA ILE A 175 3.52 0.21 -8.62
C ILE A 175 4.50 1.35 -8.93
N ARG A 176 5.57 1.09 -9.69
CA ARG A 176 6.52 2.14 -10.12
C ARG A 176 5.83 3.17 -11.02
N ASP A 177 5.02 2.73 -11.97
CA ASP A 177 4.32 3.63 -12.89
C ASP A 177 3.34 4.53 -12.14
N ILE A 178 2.59 3.98 -11.18
CA ILE A 178 1.70 4.72 -10.29
C ILE A 178 2.48 5.75 -9.45
N SER A 179 3.64 5.37 -8.92
CA SER A 179 4.52 6.28 -8.18
C SER A 179 5.04 7.40 -9.06
N ASN A 180 5.49 7.09 -10.27
CA ASN A 180 5.99 8.06 -11.26
C ASN A 180 4.92 9.05 -11.71
N GLN A 181 3.65 8.65 -11.71
CA GLN A 181 2.50 9.52 -11.96
C GLN A 181 2.17 10.44 -10.78
N GLY A 182 2.90 10.34 -9.67
CA GLY A 182 2.82 11.26 -8.54
C GLY A 182 1.97 10.80 -7.37
N THR A 183 1.44 9.57 -7.38
CA THR A 183 0.81 8.96 -6.20
C THR A 183 1.88 8.54 -5.20
N GLN A 184 1.75 8.97 -3.94
CA GLN A 184 2.63 8.52 -2.88
C GLN A 184 2.35 7.06 -2.53
N ILE A 185 3.33 6.19 -2.69
CA ILE A 185 3.24 4.78 -2.31
C ILE A 185 3.68 4.60 -0.84
N ILE A 186 2.87 3.86 -0.08
CA ILE A 186 3.23 3.34 1.25
C ILE A 186 2.96 1.83 1.19
N MET A 187 4.02 1.03 1.18
CA MET A 187 3.93 -0.41 0.96
C MET A 187 4.53 -1.20 2.12
N ALA A 188 3.85 -2.24 2.57
CA ALA A 188 4.43 -3.24 3.47
C ALA A 188 4.96 -4.41 2.66
N THR A 189 6.16 -4.87 2.99
CA THR A 189 6.73 -6.11 2.46
C THR A 189 7.76 -6.69 3.43
N HIS A 190 7.92 -8.00 3.39
CA HIS A 190 9.05 -8.70 4.01
C HIS A 190 10.11 -9.12 2.97
N ASN A 191 9.84 -8.95 1.67
CA ASN A 191 10.74 -9.33 0.58
C ASN A 191 11.82 -8.26 0.36
N ILE A 192 13.08 -8.64 0.62
CA ILE A 192 14.27 -7.79 0.52
C ILE A 192 14.50 -7.35 -0.94
N ASP A 193 14.40 -8.28 -1.88
CA ASP A 193 14.68 -7.99 -3.28
C ASP A 193 13.64 -7.06 -3.90
N GLN A 194 12.37 -7.19 -3.50
CA GLN A 194 11.33 -6.25 -3.86
C GLN A 194 11.63 -4.85 -3.34
N ALA A 195 12.02 -4.73 -2.07
CA ALA A 195 12.36 -3.44 -1.46
C ALA A 195 13.56 -2.78 -2.17
N LYS A 196 14.58 -3.56 -2.54
CA LYS A 196 15.72 -3.09 -3.33
C LYS A 196 15.31 -2.59 -4.72
N ARG A 197 14.47 -3.35 -5.44
CA ARG A 197 14.01 -2.98 -6.80
C ARG A 197 13.13 -1.73 -6.81
N LEU A 198 12.32 -1.51 -5.78
CA LEU A 198 11.49 -0.31 -5.65
C LEU A 198 12.27 0.92 -5.20
N ASN A 199 13.42 0.72 -4.59
CA ASN A 199 14.40 1.75 -4.22
C ASN A 199 13.79 2.97 -3.52
N GLY A 200 12.98 2.70 -2.49
CA GLY A 200 12.31 3.72 -1.67
C GLY A 200 13.02 4.03 -0.36
N GLU A 201 12.31 4.71 0.54
CA GLU A 201 12.73 4.90 1.93
C GLU A 201 12.23 3.71 2.77
N ILE A 202 13.14 3.00 3.40
CA ILE A 202 12.84 1.84 4.26
C ILE A 202 12.46 2.32 5.66
N LEU A 203 11.35 1.82 6.15
CA LEU A 203 10.83 2.00 7.50
C LEU A 203 10.87 0.62 8.18
N PHE A 204 11.97 0.31 8.87
CA PHE A 204 12.16 -1.01 9.45
C PHE A 204 11.45 -1.14 10.80
N MET A 205 10.58 -2.14 10.89
CA MET A 205 9.78 -2.43 12.09
C MET A 205 10.15 -3.76 12.74
N LYS A 206 10.21 -3.77 14.05
CA LYS A 206 10.38 -4.99 14.88
C LYS A 206 9.50 -4.87 16.12
N LYS A 207 8.66 -5.91 16.38
CA LYS A 207 7.81 -6.02 17.58
C LYS A 207 7.04 -4.72 17.90
N GLY A 208 6.33 -4.18 16.91
CA GLY A 208 5.51 -2.98 17.07
C GLY A 208 6.23 -1.66 17.16
N ARG A 209 7.55 -1.62 17.02
CA ARG A 209 8.38 -0.41 17.07
C ARG A 209 8.98 -0.09 15.71
N LEU A 210 9.13 1.20 15.40
CA LEU A 210 9.92 1.68 14.27
C LEU A 210 11.39 1.75 14.75
N ILE A 211 12.23 0.88 14.20
CA ILE A 211 13.64 0.75 14.64
C ILE A 211 14.54 1.66 13.84
N GLU A 212 14.30 1.80 12.54
CA GLU A 212 15.15 2.58 11.66
C GLU A 212 14.37 3.11 10.46
N LYS A 213 14.77 4.29 10.00
CA LYS A 213 14.29 4.95 8.79
C LYS A 213 15.48 5.37 7.95
N ARG A 214 15.62 4.82 6.72
CA ARG A 214 16.76 5.08 5.84
C ARG A 214 16.41 4.80 4.38
N ASN A 215 17.11 5.46 3.44
CA ASN A 215 17.00 5.13 2.02
C ASN A 215 17.49 3.71 1.73
N ALA A 216 16.83 3.02 0.78
CA ALA A 216 17.14 1.62 0.46
C ALA A 216 18.62 1.40 0.11
N ASN A 217 19.24 2.31 -0.66
CA ASN A 217 20.65 2.21 -1.05
C ASN A 217 21.60 2.17 0.14
N GLU A 218 21.28 2.89 1.24
CA GLU A 218 22.07 2.92 2.46
C GLU A 218 21.69 1.79 3.41
N PHE A 219 20.40 1.45 3.48
CA PHE A 219 19.87 0.45 4.39
C PHE A 219 20.48 -0.94 4.16
N PHE A 220 20.64 -1.34 2.90
CA PHE A 220 21.16 -2.66 2.55
C PHE A 220 22.70 -2.74 2.49
N VAL A 221 23.41 -1.62 2.48
CA VAL A 221 24.88 -1.57 2.38
C VAL A 221 25.54 -1.39 3.75
N ASN A 222 25.03 -0.48 4.58
CA ASN A 222 25.63 -0.12 5.86
C ASN A 222 24.82 -0.66 7.04
N ILE A 223 24.84 -1.98 7.25
CA ILE A 223 24.07 -2.65 8.31
C ILE A 223 24.84 -2.48 9.63
N LYS A 224 24.50 -1.44 10.40
CA LYS A 224 25.05 -1.20 11.74
C LYS A 224 24.17 -1.78 12.87
N ASN A 225 22.90 -2.00 12.59
CA ASN A 225 21.92 -2.45 13.56
C ASN A 225 21.81 -3.97 13.60
N SER A 226 22.04 -4.60 14.76
CA SER A 226 21.96 -6.05 14.93
C SER A 226 20.61 -6.65 14.56
N HIS A 227 19.51 -5.92 14.80
CA HIS A 227 18.15 -6.39 14.45
C HIS A 227 17.93 -6.45 12.93
N ILE A 228 18.54 -5.52 12.19
CA ILE A 228 18.49 -5.51 10.72
C ILE A 228 19.37 -6.64 10.18
N SER A 229 20.58 -6.80 10.73
CA SER A 229 21.48 -7.89 10.34
C SER A 229 20.83 -9.25 10.54
N GLU A 230 20.22 -9.48 11.70
CA GLU A 230 19.45 -10.69 12.02
C GLU A 230 18.35 -10.93 10.97
N PHE A 231 17.50 -9.91 10.70
CA PHE A 231 16.41 -10.02 9.73
C PHE A 231 16.91 -10.38 8.32
N LEU A 232 18.00 -9.75 7.86
CA LEU A 232 18.56 -9.98 6.52
C LEU A 232 19.24 -11.36 6.41
N THR A 233 19.74 -11.92 7.50
CA THR A 233 20.36 -13.25 7.53
C THR A 233 19.32 -14.36 7.48
N PHE A 234 18.20 -14.22 8.17
CA PHE A 234 17.11 -15.21 8.18
C PHE A 234 16.27 -15.25 6.90
N GLN A 235 16.43 -14.32 5.98
CA GLN A 235 15.70 -14.27 4.70
C GLN A 235 16.56 -14.70 3.50
N LYS A 236 17.79 -15.15 3.74
CA LYS A 236 18.64 -15.84 2.75
C LYS A 236 18.32 -17.32 2.75
#